data_ca1e45a26a73204f7d60c6d86c98c5c3
#
_entry.id   ca1e45a26a73204f7d60c6d86c98c5c3
#
_cell.length_a   1.000
_cell.length_b   1.000
_cell.length_c   1.000
_cell.angle_alpha   90.00
_cell.angle_beta   90.00
_cell.angle_gamma   90.00
#
_symmetry.space_group_name_H-M   'P 1'
#
loop_
_entity.id
_entity.type
_entity.pdbx_description
1 polymer ?
#
loop_
_entity_poly.entity_id
_entity_poly.type
_entity_poly.pdbx_seq_one_letter_code
_entity_poly.pdbx_strand_id
1 'polypeptide(L)'
;MNNNTKLSELIQEFPKIIPDEYCDMLIKWFHCNEDLHQQGQVYGGHMSGDDFANNVVLDKKKTMQAYPDKDDPISDLMTKIIFNVYDEYSKLHPTPIAQPMSARDYSVRVYHKGDGYFKKHCDQTAGANVHRVFGFIGYLNDVDEGGGTDFGQLEVYVKPEKGKVVMFPCNYLFEHEGTVPVSGDKYIMTCFINYTDILNEHGE
;
A
#
# COMPACT_ATOMS: atom_id res chain seq x y z
N MET A 1 -24.75 20.29 13.00
CA MET A 1 -24.22 18.94 13.15
C MET A 1 -22.73 19.06 13.39
N ASN A 2 -22.25 18.74 14.59
CA ASN A 2 -20.81 18.74 14.89
C ASN A 2 -20.21 17.44 14.31
N ASN A 3 -19.82 17.47 13.05
CA ASN A 3 -19.06 16.37 12.46
C ASN A 3 -17.57 16.58 12.77
N ASN A 4 -17.16 16.25 13.99
CA ASN A 4 -15.75 16.06 14.29
C ASN A 4 -15.36 14.66 13.78
N THR A 5 -15.00 14.58 12.50
CA THR A 5 -14.42 13.34 11.93
C THR A 5 -13.11 13.06 12.68
N LYS A 6 -12.99 11.90 13.29
CA LYS A 6 -11.74 11.44 13.88
C LYS A 6 -10.80 10.98 12.77
N LEU A 7 -9.50 11.18 12.93
CA LEU A 7 -8.50 10.72 11.95
C LEU A 7 -8.58 9.20 11.72
N SER A 8 -8.88 8.42 12.76
CA SER A 8 -9.07 6.97 12.66
C SER A 8 -10.22 6.57 11.72
N GLU A 9 -11.22 7.43 11.55
CA GLU A 9 -12.34 7.19 10.62
C GLU A 9 -11.94 7.31 9.15
N LEU A 10 -10.77 7.89 8.85
CA LEU A 10 -10.20 7.95 7.49
C LEU A 10 -9.41 6.70 7.11
N ILE A 11 -9.21 5.78 8.05
CA ILE A 11 -8.67 4.44 7.79
C ILE A 11 -9.87 3.52 7.54
N GLN A 12 -10.14 3.20 6.28
CA GLN A 12 -11.33 2.43 5.92
C GLN A 12 -10.98 1.00 5.54
N GLU A 13 -11.65 0.06 6.19
CA GLU A 13 -11.60 -1.35 5.84
C GLU A 13 -12.78 -1.71 4.93
N PHE A 14 -12.50 -2.41 3.85
CA PHE A 14 -13.48 -2.95 2.91
C PHE A 14 -13.38 -4.47 2.90
N PRO A 15 -14.15 -5.18 3.75
CA PRO A 15 -14.10 -6.63 3.84
C PRO A 15 -14.57 -7.28 2.53
N LYS A 16 -13.84 -8.31 2.05
CA LYS A 16 -14.23 -9.11 0.90
C LYS A 16 -14.50 -8.32 -0.40
N ILE A 17 -13.89 -7.15 -0.55
CA ILE A 17 -14.03 -6.33 -1.77
C ILE A 17 -13.22 -6.90 -2.95
N ILE A 18 -12.14 -7.64 -2.66
CA ILE A 18 -11.42 -8.42 -3.67
C ILE A 18 -12.00 -9.83 -3.67
N PRO A 19 -12.55 -10.31 -4.79
CA PRO A 19 -12.99 -11.70 -4.94
C PRO A 19 -11.88 -12.70 -4.63
N ASP A 20 -12.21 -13.83 -4.01
CA ASP A 20 -11.23 -14.84 -3.59
C ASP A 20 -10.40 -15.37 -4.78
N GLU A 21 -11.04 -15.53 -5.95
CA GLU A 21 -10.35 -15.93 -7.18
C GLU A 21 -9.30 -14.92 -7.64
N TYR A 22 -9.50 -13.63 -7.43
CA TYR A 22 -8.52 -12.59 -7.77
C TYR A 22 -7.35 -12.58 -6.79
N CYS A 23 -7.61 -12.83 -5.51
CA CYS A 23 -6.55 -13.05 -4.53
C CYS A 23 -5.64 -14.22 -4.93
N ASP A 24 -6.25 -15.35 -5.32
CA ASP A 24 -5.52 -16.54 -5.74
C ASP A 24 -4.73 -16.31 -7.05
N MET A 25 -5.31 -15.56 -7.98
CA MET A 25 -4.62 -15.16 -9.23
C MET A 25 -3.38 -14.30 -8.95
N LEU A 26 -3.46 -13.33 -8.05
CA LEU A 26 -2.36 -12.44 -7.68
C LEU A 26 -1.23 -13.20 -6.98
N ILE A 27 -1.57 -14.12 -6.07
CA ILE A 27 -0.58 -14.98 -5.40
C ILE A 27 0.08 -15.91 -6.44
N LYS A 28 -0.70 -16.53 -7.32
CA LYS A 28 -0.18 -17.39 -8.38
C LYS A 28 0.73 -16.61 -9.33
N TRP A 29 0.32 -15.41 -9.75
CA TRP A 29 1.15 -14.54 -10.58
C TRP A 29 2.49 -14.27 -9.92
N PHE A 30 2.52 -13.92 -8.63
CA PHE A 30 3.73 -13.70 -7.87
C PHE A 30 4.68 -14.91 -7.96
N HIS A 31 4.18 -16.13 -7.70
CA HIS A 31 4.99 -17.34 -7.76
C HIS A 31 5.43 -17.74 -9.17
N CYS A 32 4.67 -17.38 -10.21
CA CYS A 32 5.05 -17.65 -11.59
C CYS A 32 6.08 -16.67 -12.17
N ASN A 33 6.38 -15.58 -11.49
CA ASN A 33 7.28 -14.51 -11.95
C ASN A 33 8.42 -14.27 -10.94
N GLU A 34 9.11 -15.35 -10.55
CA GLU A 34 10.20 -15.27 -9.56
C GLU A 34 11.38 -14.42 -10.03
N ASP A 35 11.57 -14.27 -11.33
CA ASP A 35 12.57 -13.40 -11.96
C ASP A 35 12.30 -11.90 -11.70
N LEU A 36 11.06 -11.53 -11.37
CA LEU A 36 10.68 -10.18 -10.96
C LEU A 36 10.84 -9.93 -9.46
N HIS A 37 11.20 -10.95 -8.68
CA HIS A 37 11.30 -10.84 -7.23
C HIS A 37 12.45 -9.94 -6.80
N GLN A 38 12.13 -8.99 -5.95
CA GLN A 38 13.08 -8.04 -5.37
C GLN A 38 12.92 -8.00 -3.86
N GLN A 39 14.05 -7.91 -3.15
CA GLN A 39 14.02 -7.60 -1.72
C GLN A 39 13.45 -6.20 -1.51
N GLY A 40 12.45 -6.06 -0.65
CA GLY A 40 11.88 -4.76 -0.30
C GLY A 40 12.91 -3.87 0.37
N GLN A 41 13.06 -2.65 -0.14
CA GLN A 41 14.02 -1.66 0.35
C GLN A 41 13.31 -0.39 0.80
N VAL A 42 13.94 0.34 1.71
CA VAL A 42 13.56 1.69 2.12
C VAL A 42 14.75 2.59 1.90
N TYR A 43 14.54 3.67 1.19
CA TYR A 43 15.54 4.70 0.96
C TYR A 43 15.28 5.87 1.89
N GLY A 44 16.32 6.48 2.41
CA GLY A 44 16.22 7.66 3.26
C GLY A 44 17.31 7.74 4.32
N GLY A 45 17.31 8.84 5.05
CA GLY A 45 18.26 9.15 6.12
C GLY A 45 18.22 10.63 6.46
N HIS A 46 18.88 11.04 7.53
CA HIS A 46 19.12 12.45 7.86
C HIS A 46 20.24 13.00 6.96
N MET A 47 19.95 13.15 5.68
CA MET A 47 20.93 13.61 4.71
C MET A 47 20.45 14.89 4.04
N SER A 48 21.34 15.82 3.84
CA SER A 48 21.12 16.99 3.00
C SER A 48 21.80 16.74 1.65
N GLY A 49 21.09 16.97 0.54
CA GLY A 49 21.67 16.92 -0.80
C GLY A 49 21.43 15.60 -1.55
N ASP A 50 22.26 15.36 -2.56
CA ASP A 50 22.09 14.29 -3.55
C ASP A 50 22.25 12.86 -3.01
N ASP A 51 22.74 12.70 -1.78
CA ASP A 51 22.96 11.39 -1.15
C ASP A 51 21.69 10.73 -0.63
N PHE A 52 20.56 11.45 -0.56
CA PHE A 52 19.30 10.92 -0.01
C PHE A 52 18.77 9.72 -0.82
N ALA A 53 18.89 9.77 -2.14
CA ALA A 53 18.36 8.76 -3.03
C ALA A 53 19.14 7.43 -3.03
N ASN A 54 20.38 7.44 -2.53
CA ASN A 54 21.29 6.29 -2.61
C ASN A 54 21.46 5.55 -1.27
N ASN A 55 20.89 6.05 -0.18
CA ASN A 55 20.99 5.41 1.14
C ASN A 55 19.85 4.42 1.37
N VAL A 56 20.16 3.13 1.27
CA VAL A 56 19.26 2.07 1.72
C VAL A 56 19.32 2.00 3.25
N VAL A 57 18.17 2.21 3.90
CA VAL A 57 18.05 2.04 5.35
C VAL A 57 17.81 0.56 5.62
N LEU A 58 18.86 -0.11 6.06
CA LEU A 58 18.81 -1.51 6.49
C LEU A 58 17.85 -1.66 7.70
N ASP A 59 17.26 -2.83 7.87
CA ASP A 59 16.39 -3.20 9.00
C ASP A 59 15.07 -2.41 9.12
N LYS A 60 14.65 -1.68 8.11
CA LYS A 60 13.33 -1.03 8.10
C LYS A 60 12.24 -1.93 7.53
N LYS A 61 12.57 -2.79 6.58
CA LYS A 61 11.62 -3.62 5.86
C LYS A 61 12.22 -4.96 5.48
N LYS A 62 11.49 -6.03 5.74
CA LYS A 62 11.85 -7.38 5.32
C LYS A 62 10.67 -8.03 4.61
N THR A 63 10.71 -8.03 3.29
CA THR A 63 9.66 -8.56 2.42
C THR A 63 10.26 -8.87 1.05
N MET A 64 9.71 -9.86 0.36
CA MET A 64 9.92 -10.05 -1.07
C MET A 64 8.77 -9.41 -1.83
N GLN A 65 9.04 -8.74 -2.93
CA GLN A 65 8.05 -8.02 -3.72
C GLN A 65 8.32 -8.17 -5.21
N ALA A 66 7.25 -8.13 -6.00
CA ALA A 66 7.30 -8.12 -7.46
C ALA A 66 6.41 -7.01 -8.00
N TYR A 67 6.86 -6.36 -9.06
CA TYR A 67 6.14 -5.27 -9.73
C TYR A 67 5.73 -5.77 -11.11
N PRO A 68 4.42 -5.86 -11.41
CA PRO A 68 3.99 -6.19 -12.76
C PRO A 68 4.31 -5.05 -13.72
N ASP A 69 4.70 -5.41 -14.93
CA ASP A 69 4.84 -4.44 -16.03
C ASP A 69 3.47 -3.81 -16.37
N LYS A 70 3.50 -2.60 -16.92
CA LYS A 70 2.26 -1.88 -17.30
C LYS A 70 1.40 -2.66 -18.32
N ASP A 71 2.03 -3.49 -19.15
CA ASP A 71 1.37 -4.27 -20.19
C ASP A 71 0.99 -5.69 -19.70
N ASP A 72 1.28 -6.04 -18.43
CA ASP A 72 0.86 -7.30 -17.82
C ASP A 72 -0.65 -7.24 -17.53
N PRO A 73 -1.45 -8.26 -17.95
CA PRO A 73 -2.88 -8.32 -17.65
C PRO A 73 -3.22 -8.20 -16.16
N ILE A 74 -2.28 -8.56 -15.27
CA ILE A 74 -2.47 -8.42 -13.83
C ILE A 74 -2.51 -6.95 -13.40
N SER A 75 -1.81 -6.05 -14.12
CA SER A 75 -1.86 -4.60 -13.87
C SER A 75 -3.24 -4.02 -14.13
N ASP A 76 -3.93 -4.48 -15.17
CA ASP A 76 -5.32 -4.09 -15.45
C ASP A 76 -6.27 -4.58 -14.35
N LEU A 77 -6.08 -5.81 -13.87
CA LEU A 77 -6.87 -6.34 -12.77
C LEU A 77 -6.66 -5.53 -11.50
N MET A 78 -5.39 -5.25 -11.13
CA MET A 78 -5.07 -4.43 -9.96
C MET A 78 -5.67 -3.03 -10.09
N THR A 79 -5.58 -2.42 -11.25
CA THR A 79 -6.17 -1.10 -11.55
C THR A 79 -7.68 -1.09 -11.29
N LYS A 80 -8.41 -2.09 -11.79
CA LYS A 80 -9.86 -2.20 -11.58
C LYS A 80 -10.22 -2.35 -10.10
N ILE A 81 -9.48 -3.18 -9.35
CA ILE A 81 -9.68 -3.35 -7.91
C ILE A 81 -9.50 -2.00 -7.20
N ILE A 82 -8.40 -1.30 -7.49
CA ILE A 82 -8.05 -0.06 -6.82
C ILE A 82 -9.08 1.04 -7.06
N PHE A 83 -9.51 1.24 -8.30
CA PHE A 83 -10.51 2.27 -8.59
C PHE A 83 -11.89 1.92 -8.03
N ASN A 84 -12.26 0.64 -7.97
CA ASN A 84 -13.49 0.23 -7.29
C ASN A 84 -13.45 0.59 -5.80
N VAL A 85 -12.33 0.33 -5.13
CA VAL A 85 -12.16 0.68 -3.71
C VAL A 85 -12.11 2.20 -3.51
N TYR A 86 -11.44 2.93 -4.41
CA TYR A 86 -11.40 4.38 -4.35
C TYR A 86 -12.78 5.02 -4.50
N ASP A 87 -13.61 4.48 -5.38
CA ASP A 87 -15.00 4.93 -5.55
C ASP A 87 -15.82 4.71 -4.25
N GLU A 88 -15.68 3.54 -3.61
CA GLU A 88 -16.35 3.27 -2.33
C GLU A 88 -15.81 4.18 -1.21
N TYR A 89 -14.49 4.39 -1.13
CA TYR A 89 -13.88 5.30 -0.18
C TYR A 89 -14.39 6.74 -0.35
N SER A 90 -14.48 7.21 -1.59
CA SER A 90 -14.93 8.57 -1.93
C SER A 90 -16.39 8.83 -1.58
N LYS A 91 -17.24 7.80 -1.59
CA LYS A 91 -18.63 7.89 -1.12
C LYS A 91 -18.71 8.13 0.39
N LEU A 92 -17.81 7.51 1.15
CA LEU A 92 -17.72 7.66 2.60
C LEU A 92 -17.06 8.98 3.00
N HIS A 93 -16.06 9.39 2.24
CA HIS A 93 -15.25 10.58 2.49
C HIS A 93 -15.23 11.48 1.25
N PRO A 94 -16.34 12.17 0.97
CA PRO A 94 -16.43 13.06 -0.19
C PRO A 94 -15.47 14.25 0.00
N THR A 95 -14.29 14.12 -0.60
CA THR A 95 -13.30 15.20 -0.68
C THR A 95 -13.43 15.86 -2.05
N PRO A 96 -13.49 17.19 -2.14
CA PRO A 96 -13.41 17.88 -3.41
C PRO A 96 -11.97 17.83 -3.93
N ILE A 97 -11.47 16.64 -4.26
CA ILE A 97 -10.18 16.49 -4.92
C ILE A 97 -10.41 16.86 -6.39
N ALA A 98 -10.21 18.14 -6.68
CA ALA A 98 -10.33 18.68 -8.03
C ALA A 98 -9.12 18.36 -8.92
N GLN A 99 -8.18 17.56 -8.44
CA GLN A 99 -6.96 17.21 -9.15
C GLN A 99 -7.09 15.82 -9.79
N PRO A 100 -6.59 15.63 -11.03
CA PRO A 100 -6.45 14.32 -11.62
C PRO A 100 -5.59 13.42 -10.73
N MET A 101 -6.00 12.17 -10.60
CA MET A 101 -5.31 11.17 -9.79
C MET A 101 -4.95 9.95 -10.63
N SER A 102 -3.83 9.33 -10.30
CA SER A 102 -3.37 8.08 -10.92
C SER A 102 -2.97 7.07 -9.87
N ALA A 103 -3.22 5.80 -10.14
CA ALA A 103 -2.70 4.72 -9.31
C ALA A 103 -1.31 4.32 -9.80
N ARG A 104 -0.35 4.17 -8.88
CA ARG A 104 1.06 3.88 -9.18
C ARG A 104 1.65 2.89 -8.18
N ASP A 105 2.85 2.39 -8.52
CA ASP A 105 3.65 1.51 -7.67
C ASP A 105 2.91 0.21 -7.30
N TYR A 106 2.21 -0.38 -8.27
CA TYR A 106 1.56 -1.68 -8.10
C TYR A 106 2.58 -2.74 -7.72
N SER A 107 2.35 -3.46 -6.65
CA SER A 107 3.19 -4.60 -6.30
C SER A 107 2.41 -5.68 -5.56
N VAL A 108 2.82 -6.93 -5.78
CA VAL A 108 2.47 -8.05 -4.93
C VAL A 108 3.65 -8.32 -4.00
N ARG A 109 3.38 -8.56 -2.72
CA ARG A 109 4.42 -8.72 -1.70
C ARG A 109 4.12 -9.91 -0.82
N VAL A 110 5.18 -10.59 -0.38
CA VAL A 110 5.12 -11.60 0.68
C VAL A 110 5.95 -11.16 1.89
N TYR A 111 5.36 -11.33 3.06
CA TYR A 111 6.02 -11.23 4.36
C TYR A 111 6.04 -12.64 4.94
N HIS A 112 7.24 -13.21 5.06
CA HIS A 112 7.39 -14.58 5.53
C HIS A 112 7.09 -14.71 7.01
N LYS A 113 6.46 -15.83 7.37
CA LYS A 113 6.14 -16.21 8.75
C LYS A 113 7.36 -16.06 9.66
N GLY A 114 7.17 -15.41 10.81
CA GLY A 114 8.16 -15.24 11.87
C GLY A 114 9.27 -14.24 11.55
N ASP A 115 9.30 -13.66 10.34
CA ASP A 115 10.45 -12.90 9.87
C ASP A 115 10.13 -11.64 9.05
N GLY A 116 9.00 -11.63 8.34
CA GLY A 116 8.62 -10.50 7.48
C GLY A 116 8.03 -9.33 8.28
N TYR A 117 8.48 -8.10 8.02
CA TYR A 117 7.97 -6.89 8.67
C TYR A 117 8.17 -5.64 7.83
N PHE A 118 7.46 -4.58 8.18
CA PHE A 118 7.75 -3.22 7.76
C PHE A 118 7.61 -2.31 8.99
N LYS A 119 8.75 -1.80 9.48
CA LYS A 119 8.77 -0.93 10.67
C LYS A 119 8.01 0.36 10.41
N LYS A 120 7.65 1.02 11.49
CA LYS A 120 6.90 2.26 11.54
C LYS A 120 7.39 3.30 10.53
N HIS A 121 6.47 3.78 9.69
CA HIS A 121 6.72 4.73 8.60
C HIS A 121 5.43 5.44 8.18
N CYS A 122 5.57 6.49 7.40
CA CYS A 122 4.49 7.05 6.57
C CYS A 122 4.85 6.86 5.09
N ASP A 123 3.83 6.75 4.25
CA ASP A 123 4.03 6.46 2.82
C ASP A 123 4.37 7.70 2.00
N GLN A 124 3.89 8.88 2.43
CA GLN A 124 4.23 10.15 1.80
C GLN A 124 5.52 10.69 2.42
N THR A 125 6.57 10.73 1.62
CA THR A 125 7.89 11.23 1.99
C THR A 125 8.44 12.16 0.91
N ALA A 126 9.70 12.56 1.03
CA ALA A 126 10.36 13.38 0.00
C ALA A 126 10.58 12.61 -1.32
N GLY A 127 11.00 13.33 -2.36
CA GLY A 127 11.32 12.77 -3.67
C GLY A 127 10.09 12.24 -4.40
N ALA A 128 10.18 11.07 -5.00
CA ALA A 128 9.12 10.49 -5.82
C ALA A 128 7.82 10.21 -5.06
N ASN A 129 7.86 10.14 -3.72
CA ASN A 129 6.71 9.79 -2.89
C ASN A 129 5.88 11.01 -2.44
N VAL A 130 6.32 12.24 -2.75
CA VAL A 130 5.64 13.48 -2.30
C VAL A 130 4.21 13.60 -2.82
N HIS A 131 3.91 12.99 -3.97
CA HIS A 131 2.59 13.04 -4.60
C HIS A 131 1.61 11.98 -4.11
N ARG A 132 2.03 11.07 -3.22
CA ARG A 132 1.16 10.03 -2.66
C ARG A 132 0.07 10.64 -1.78
N VAL A 133 -1.18 10.36 -2.10
CA VAL A 133 -2.36 10.85 -1.38
C VAL A 133 -2.97 9.76 -0.52
N PHE A 134 -3.20 8.58 -1.12
CA PHE A 134 -3.76 7.43 -0.43
C PHE A 134 -2.89 6.19 -0.62
N GLY A 135 -2.72 5.46 0.48
CA GLY A 135 -2.17 4.12 0.51
C GLY A 135 -3.28 3.08 0.39
N PHE A 136 -2.97 1.99 -0.28
CA PHE A 136 -3.85 0.87 -0.52
C PHE A 136 -3.13 -0.43 -0.15
N ILE A 137 -3.74 -1.23 0.73
CA ILE A 137 -3.25 -2.56 1.08
C ILE A 137 -4.40 -3.55 0.94
N GLY A 138 -4.31 -4.46 -0.05
CA GLY A 138 -5.23 -5.57 -0.22
C GLY A 138 -4.62 -6.85 0.32
N TYR A 139 -5.25 -7.49 1.30
CA TYR A 139 -4.81 -8.77 1.85
C TYR A 139 -5.28 -9.91 0.97
N LEU A 140 -4.33 -10.73 0.49
CA LEU A 140 -4.62 -11.79 -0.47
C LEU A 140 -4.87 -13.15 0.20
N ASN A 141 -4.53 -13.28 1.47
CA ASN A 141 -4.80 -14.47 2.28
C ASN A 141 -5.09 -14.10 3.73
N ASP A 142 -5.65 -15.05 4.46
CA ASP A 142 -5.83 -14.94 5.90
C ASP A 142 -4.52 -15.19 6.63
N VAL A 143 -4.31 -14.45 7.73
CA VAL A 143 -3.26 -14.70 8.72
C VAL A 143 -3.92 -14.62 10.10
N ASP A 144 -4.03 -15.75 10.79
CA ASP A 144 -4.77 -15.84 12.04
C ASP A 144 -4.10 -15.09 13.18
N GLU A 145 -2.76 -15.08 13.21
CA GLU A 145 -1.96 -14.46 14.25
C GLU A 145 -0.84 -13.60 13.67
N GLY A 146 -0.75 -12.35 14.12
CA GLY A 146 0.21 -11.36 13.63
C GLY A 146 -0.10 -10.85 12.21
N GLY A 147 0.88 -10.25 11.57
CA GLY A 147 0.82 -9.83 10.16
C GLY A 147 -0.06 -8.62 9.86
N GLY A 148 -0.71 -8.01 10.84
CA GLY A 148 -1.59 -6.86 10.61
C GLY A 148 -0.87 -5.58 10.22
N THR A 149 -1.66 -4.58 9.86
CA THR A 149 -1.21 -3.19 9.72
C THR A 149 -1.62 -2.42 10.97
N ASP A 150 -0.66 -1.90 11.71
CA ASP A 150 -0.85 -1.22 12.98
C ASP A 150 -0.65 0.30 12.82
N PHE A 151 -1.72 1.07 13.04
CA PHE A 151 -1.72 2.53 13.11
C PHE A 151 -1.73 2.95 14.59
N GLY A 152 -0.72 2.56 15.34
CA GLY A 152 -0.66 2.66 16.79
C GLY A 152 -1.02 4.03 17.38
N GLN A 153 -0.65 5.15 16.72
CA GLN A 153 -1.02 6.50 17.19
C GLN A 153 -2.53 6.78 17.07
N LEU A 154 -3.23 6.07 16.20
CA LEU A 154 -4.68 6.20 15.97
C LEU A 154 -5.48 5.06 16.59
N GLU A 155 -4.81 4.15 17.31
CA GLU A 155 -5.42 2.99 17.99
C GLU A 155 -6.21 2.08 17.01
N VAL A 156 -5.73 1.93 15.76
CA VAL A 156 -6.34 1.09 14.73
C VAL A 156 -5.38 -0.02 14.36
N TYR A 157 -5.83 -1.27 14.46
CA TYR A 157 -5.12 -2.46 14.00
C TYR A 157 -5.96 -3.21 12.97
N VAL A 158 -5.45 -3.33 11.75
CA VAL A 158 -6.15 -4.00 10.64
C VAL A 158 -5.62 -5.43 10.51
N LYS A 159 -6.48 -6.41 10.79
CA LYS A 159 -6.15 -7.83 10.69
C LYS A 159 -6.13 -8.27 9.22
N PRO A 160 -5.14 -9.09 8.78
CA PRO A 160 -5.13 -9.68 7.44
C PRO A 160 -6.27 -10.69 7.27
N GLU A 161 -7.17 -10.41 6.36
CA GLU A 161 -8.27 -11.29 5.97
C GLU A 161 -8.35 -11.32 4.44
N LYS A 162 -8.41 -12.50 3.85
CA LYS A 162 -8.46 -12.68 2.40
C LYS A 162 -9.56 -11.84 1.75
N GLY A 163 -9.20 -11.05 0.77
CA GLY A 163 -10.11 -10.16 0.05
C GLY A 163 -10.41 -8.83 0.71
N LYS A 164 -9.91 -8.59 1.95
CA LYS A 164 -10.05 -7.30 2.62
C LYS A 164 -9.07 -6.29 2.03
N VAL A 165 -9.52 -5.04 1.90
CA VAL A 165 -8.68 -3.89 1.60
C VAL A 165 -8.73 -2.89 2.73
N VAL A 166 -7.61 -2.29 3.07
CA VAL A 166 -7.55 -1.06 3.84
C VAL A 166 -7.04 0.07 2.96
N MET A 167 -7.73 1.21 3.01
CA MET A 167 -7.35 2.45 2.34
C MET A 167 -7.27 3.58 3.34
N PHE A 168 -6.23 4.42 3.24
CA PHE A 168 -5.92 5.47 4.21
C PHE A 168 -5.08 6.58 3.59
N PRO A 169 -5.08 7.83 4.13
CA PRO A 169 -4.20 8.90 3.69
C PRO A 169 -2.73 8.58 3.97
N CYS A 170 -1.82 8.98 3.04
CA CYS A 170 -0.39 8.64 3.10
C CYS A 170 0.46 9.54 4.00
N ASN A 171 -0.07 10.68 4.47
CA ASN A 171 0.73 11.69 5.16
C ASN A 171 1.18 11.25 6.58
N TYR A 172 2.04 12.05 7.21
CA TYR A 172 2.69 11.74 8.49
C TYR A 172 1.74 11.49 9.68
N LEU A 173 0.46 11.90 9.59
CA LEU A 173 -0.54 11.62 10.63
C LEU A 173 -1.00 10.16 10.62
N PHE A 174 -0.76 9.44 9.53
CA PHE A 174 -1.12 8.03 9.34
C PHE A 174 0.12 7.12 9.35
N GLU A 175 1.03 7.40 10.30
CA GLU A 175 2.17 6.53 10.53
C GLU A 175 1.69 5.13 10.92
N HIS A 176 2.26 4.11 10.29
CA HIS A 176 1.85 2.72 10.49
C HIS A 176 3.02 1.75 10.34
N GLU A 177 2.80 0.52 10.77
CA GLU A 177 3.75 -0.59 10.60
C GLU A 177 3.06 -1.86 10.15
N GLY A 178 3.80 -2.70 9.40
CA GLY A 178 3.42 -4.06 9.11
C GLY A 178 4.03 -5.01 10.14
N THR A 179 3.19 -5.59 10.99
CA THR A 179 3.65 -6.51 12.05
C THR A 179 4.06 -7.86 11.47
N VAL A 180 4.91 -8.60 12.21
CA VAL A 180 5.39 -9.92 11.80
C VAL A 180 4.21 -10.91 11.75
N PRO A 181 3.99 -11.63 10.64
CA PRO A 181 3.01 -12.71 10.59
C PRO A 181 3.51 -13.93 11.38
N VAL A 182 2.65 -14.49 12.23
CA VAL A 182 3.01 -15.58 13.16
C VAL A 182 2.43 -16.93 12.72
N SER A 183 1.20 -16.97 12.21
CA SER A 183 0.54 -18.23 11.85
C SER A 183 0.87 -18.74 10.43
N GLY A 184 1.24 -17.84 9.50
CA GLY A 184 1.56 -18.19 8.11
C GLY A 184 2.19 -17.02 7.36
N ASP A 185 2.60 -17.23 6.13
CA ASP A 185 3.05 -16.16 5.25
C ASP A 185 1.90 -15.21 4.92
N LYS A 186 2.19 -13.92 4.87
CA LYS A 186 1.23 -12.88 4.48
C LYS A 186 1.49 -12.40 3.07
N TYR A 187 0.50 -12.53 2.20
CA TYR A 187 0.50 -11.96 0.85
C TYR A 187 -0.38 -10.74 0.79
N ILE A 188 0.13 -9.67 0.19
CA ILE A 188 -0.64 -8.43 -0.05
C ILE A 188 -0.42 -7.92 -1.47
N MET A 189 -1.42 -7.22 -2.01
CA MET A 189 -1.20 -6.27 -3.09
C MET A 189 -1.15 -4.86 -2.52
N THR A 190 -0.33 -4.00 -3.09
CA THR A 190 -0.28 -2.60 -2.68
C THR A 190 -0.12 -1.69 -3.89
N CYS A 191 -0.66 -0.50 -3.76
CA CYS A 191 -0.41 0.63 -4.65
C CYS A 191 -0.60 1.94 -3.91
N PHE A 192 -0.36 3.04 -4.61
CA PHE A 192 -0.62 4.39 -4.12
C PHE A 192 -1.46 5.16 -5.13
N ILE A 193 -2.41 5.94 -4.62
CA ILE A 193 -3.11 6.92 -5.42
C ILE A 193 -2.37 8.25 -5.26
N ASN A 194 -1.92 8.79 -6.38
CA ASN A 194 -1.06 9.96 -6.45
C ASN A 194 -1.78 11.12 -7.14
N TYR A 195 -1.45 12.36 -6.77
CA TYR A 195 -1.73 13.48 -7.65
C TYR A 195 -0.96 13.33 -8.96
N THR A 196 -1.64 13.62 -10.06
CA THR A 196 -0.99 13.65 -11.38
C THR A 196 -0.46 15.06 -11.62
N ASP A 197 0.83 15.17 -11.97
CA ASP A 197 1.43 16.43 -12.38
C ASP A 197 0.85 16.86 -13.74
N ILE A 198 0.00 17.88 -13.74
CA ILE A 198 -0.59 18.43 -14.98
C ILE A 198 0.48 19.20 -15.78
N LEU A 199 1.59 19.61 -15.14
CA LEU A 199 2.60 20.44 -15.77
C LEU A 199 3.47 19.69 -16.78
N ASN A 200 3.49 18.35 -16.77
CA ASN A 200 4.33 17.56 -17.67
C ASN A 200 3.67 17.22 -19.02
N GLU A 201 2.37 17.53 -19.24
CA GLU A 201 1.72 17.32 -20.53
C GLU A 201 1.91 18.50 -21.51
N HIS A 202 2.42 19.62 -21.05
CA HIS A 202 2.61 20.85 -21.84
C HIS A 202 4.07 21.31 -21.94
N GLY A 203 5.01 20.39 -21.78
CA GLY A 203 6.43 20.52 -22.15
C GLY A 203 6.97 21.97 -22.17
N GLU A 204 7.21 22.62 -21.06
CA GLU A 204 8.19 23.68 -20.89
C GLU A 204 9.00 23.46 -19.60
#